data_a92150ba00d2886e4f85a8691a675cdc
#
_entry.id   a92150ba00d2886e4f85a8691a675cdc
#
_cell.length_a   1.000
_cell.length_b   1.000
_cell.length_c   1.000
_cell.angle_alpha   90.00
_cell.angle_beta   90.00
_cell.angle_gamma   90.00
#
_symmetry.space_group_name_H-M   'P 1'
#
loop_
_entity.id
_entity.type
_entity.pdbx_description
1 polymer ?
#
loop_
_entity_poly.entity_id
_entity_poly.type
_entity_poly.pdbx_seq_one_letter_code
_entity_poly.pdbx_strand_id
1 'polypeptide(L)'
;YTLVSIIILVFSILLFSYFKQGRESADHDYLEAFEKKYSIFALPIPENLTFAGEEVPLNYFDVREALDQELLINTYWQSQTVLFIKRANRYFPRIEKVLQENGVPEDFKYLVLAESDLKNSISPAGAVGIWQLLKGTAGDYGLEVNKEVDERYHLEKSTKAASEFLKDANDLFGSWTMAAAAYNMGRTGLLRQVNRQNERNYYNLLLNTETARYIYRVLAIKLILENPEKYGFYLREKDYYHEIPTFTVKVDSSVRDFAAFASEYQINYKILKYFNPWLRDSFLTNPKGKEYAIEIPEQGYRNYSLIYDYNVADSSQMAK
;
A
#
# COMPACT_ATOMS: atom_id res chain seq x y z
N TYR A 1 -31.72 -13.57 -41.28
CA TYR A 1 -30.78 -12.81 -40.41
C TYR A 1 -31.49 -12.21 -39.17
N THR A 2 -32.70 -11.68 -39.28
CA THR A 2 -33.46 -11.04 -38.17
C THR A 2 -33.81 -12.01 -37.04
N LEU A 3 -34.15 -13.27 -37.33
CA LEU A 3 -34.53 -14.26 -36.31
C LEU A 3 -33.32 -14.68 -35.46
N VAL A 4 -32.15 -14.87 -36.06
CA VAL A 4 -30.90 -15.21 -35.38
C VAL A 4 -30.45 -14.06 -34.47
N SER A 5 -30.57 -12.82 -34.92
CA SER A 5 -30.24 -11.62 -34.11
C SER A 5 -31.16 -11.48 -32.88
N ILE A 6 -32.46 -11.81 -33.03
CA ILE A 6 -33.40 -11.78 -31.91
C ILE A 6 -33.06 -12.89 -30.89
N ILE A 7 -32.71 -14.08 -31.33
CA ILE A 7 -32.34 -15.20 -30.44
C ILE A 7 -31.06 -14.84 -29.66
N ILE A 8 -30.05 -14.25 -30.31
CA ILE A 8 -28.81 -13.81 -29.64
C ILE A 8 -29.11 -12.73 -28.60
N LEU A 9 -29.96 -11.77 -28.95
CA LEU A 9 -30.34 -10.69 -28.02
C LEU A 9 -31.08 -11.23 -26.78
N VAL A 10 -32.07 -12.15 -26.98
CA VAL A 10 -32.81 -12.76 -25.87
C VAL A 10 -31.88 -13.60 -25.00
N PHE A 11 -30.97 -14.39 -25.61
CA PHE A 11 -29.99 -15.17 -24.87
C PHE A 11 -29.02 -14.27 -24.04
N SER A 12 -28.57 -13.16 -24.60
CA SER A 12 -27.73 -12.18 -23.91
C SER A 12 -28.45 -11.53 -22.72
N ILE A 13 -29.75 -11.18 -22.89
CA ILE A 13 -30.58 -10.65 -21.81
C ILE A 13 -30.78 -11.69 -20.68
N LEU A 14 -31.05 -12.93 -21.04
CA LEU A 14 -31.20 -14.01 -20.05
C LEU A 14 -29.91 -14.31 -19.31
N LEU A 15 -28.77 -14.34 -20.00
CA LEU A 15 -27.44 -14.46 -19.38
C LEU A 15 -27.17 -13.30 -18.42
N PHE A 16 -27.39 -12.06 -18.86
CA PHE A 16 -27.20 -10.88 -18.02
C PHE A 16 -28.08 -10.91 -16.77
N SER A 17 -29.37 -11.29 -16.93
CA SER A 17 -30.31 -11.44 -15.80
C SER A 17 -29.88 -12.54 -14.83
N TYR A 18 -29.39 -13.67 -15.33
CA TYR A 18 -28.85 -14.77 -14.51
C TYR A 18 -27.64 -14.33 -13.69
N PHE A 19 -26.67 -13.65 -14.30
CA PHE A 19 -25.50 -13.13 -13.59
C PHE A 19 -25.86 -12.05 -12.57
N LYS A 20 -26.82 -11.18 -12.89
CA LYS A 20 -27.31 -10.16 -11.95
C LYS A 20 -27.98 -10.79 -10.73
N GLN A 21 -28.86 -11.77 -10.95
CA GLN A 21 -29.57 -12.48 -9.87
C GLN A 21 -28.60 -13.28 -8.98
N GLY A 22 -27.56 -13.91 -9.57
CA GLY A 22 -26.52 -14.58 -8.80
C GLY A 22 -25.70 -13.63 -7.92
N ARG A 23 -25.41 -12.42 -8.39
CA ARG A 23 -24.73 -11.38 -7.58
C ARG A 23 -25.59 -10.85 -6.42
N GLU A 24 -26.87 -10.61 -6.66
CA GLU A 24 -27.81 -10.17 -5.60
C GLU A 24 -28.00 -11.23 -4.51
N SER A 25 -28.04 -12.51 -4.87
CA SER A 25 -28.09 -13.63 -3.90
C SER A 25 -26.81 -13.70 -3.06
N ALA A 26 -25.63 -13.61 -3.69
CA ALA A 26 -24.35 -13.64 -2.97
C ALA A 26 -24.19 -12.47 -2.00
N ASP A 27 -24.72 -11.29 -2.35
CA ASP A 27 -24.72 -10.13 -1.44
C ASP A 27 -25.66 -10.32 -0.24
N HIS A 28 -26.81 -10.93 -0.45
CA HIS A 28 -27.74 -11.25 0.64
C HIS A 28 -27.13 -12.25 1.62
N ASP A 29 -26.57 -13.36 1.12
CA ASP A 29 -25.92 -14.38 1.95
C ASP A 29 -24.73 -13.81 2.75
N TYR A 30 -23.98 -12.88 2.14
CA TYR A 30 -22.89 -12.17 2.82
C TYR A 30 -23.40 -11.32 3.99
N LEU A 31 -24.48 -10.55 3.80
CA LEU A 31 -25.06 -9.71 4.86
C LEU A 31 -25.66 -10.56 5.99
N GLU A 32 -26.33 -11.64 5.65
CA GLU A 32 -26.87 -12.58 6.65
C GLU A 32 -25.74 -13.25 7.45
N ALA A 33 -24.62 -13.60 6.81
CA ALA A 33 -23.46 -14.14 7.49
C ALA A 33 -22.82 -13.13 8.44
N PHE A 34 -22.76 -11.84 8.05
CA PHE A 34 -22.27 -10.76 8.91
C PHE A 34 -23.11 -10.61 10.18
N GLU A 35 -24.44 -10.58 10.05
CA GLU A 35 -25.35 -10.42 11.18
C GLU A 35 -25.26 -11.59 12.18
N LYS A 36 -25.01 -12.82 11.71
CA LYS A 36 -25.02 -14.04 12.54
C LYS A 36 -23.67 -14.40 13.15
N LYS A 37 -22.53 -13.90 12.60
CA LYS A 37 -21.19 -14.43 12.94
C LYS A 37 -20.28 -13.43 13.67
N TYR A 38 -20.81 -12.30 14.15
CA TYR A 38 -19.97 -11.34 14.86
C TYR A 38 -19.58 -11.90 16.25
N SER A 39 -18.38 -12.41 16.36
CA SER A 39 -17.83 -13.00 17.60
C SER A 39 -16.34 -12.66 17.75
N ILE A 40 -15.85 -12.62 18.98
CA ILE A 40 -14.46 -12.33 19.31
C ILE A 40 -13.79 -13.62 19.76
N PHE A 41 -12.70 -13.99 19.10
CA PHE A 41 -11.92 -15.21 19.37
C PHE A 41 -10.45 -14.87 19.60
N ALA A 42 -9.72 -15.76 20.32
CA ALA A 42 -8.27 -15.78 20.24
C ALA A 42 -7.84 -16.16 18.82
N LEU A 43 -6.78 -15.53 18.33
CA LEU A 43 -6.37 -15.67 16.94
C LEU A 43 -5.40 -16.83 16.72
N PRO A 44 -5.46 -17.48 15.55
CA PRO A 44 -4.50 -18.54 15.23
C PRO A 44 -3.13 -17.95 14.91
N ILE A 45 -2.10 -18.34 15.66
CA ILE A 45 -0.71 -18.04 15.35
C ILE A 45 -0.17 -19.18 14.47
N PRO A 46 0.51 -18.92 13.34
CA PRO A 46 1.07 -19.96 12.50
C PRO A 46 2.20 -20.71 13.22
N GLU A 47 2.48 -21.93 12.79
CA GLU A 47 3.64 -22.70 13.30
C GLU A 47 4.96 -22.15 12.74
N ASN A 48 4.96 -21.75 11.48
CA ASN A 48 6.10 -21.19 10.78
C ASN A 48 5.74 -19.84 10.17
N LEU A 49 6.65 -18.90 10.24
CA LEU A 49 6.51 -17.56 9.68
C LEU A 49 7.86 -17.06 9.20
N THR A 50 7.88 -16.37 8.08
CA THR A 50 9.08 -15.68 7.57
C THR A 50 8.79 -14.22 7.31
N PHE A 51 9.84 -13.40 7.40
CA PHE A 51 9.86 -12.02 6.93
C PHE A 51 11.04 -11.86 5.98
N ALA A 52 10.77 -11.45 4.75
CA ALA A 52 11.79 -11.25 3.71
C ALA A 52 12.70 -12.49 3.51
N GLY A 53 12.13 -13.70 3.66
CA GLY A 53 12.86 -14.97 3.59
C GLY A 53 13.60 -15.38 4.87
N GLU A 54 13.59 -14.56 5.91
CA GLU A 54 14.21 -14.85 7.20
C GLU A 54 13.20 -15.48 8.17
N GLU A 55 13.59 -16.51 8.90
CA GLU A 55 12.71 -17.19 9.88
C GLU A 55 12.41 -16.30 11.08
N VAL A 56 11.13 -16.30 11.50
CA VAL A 56 10.67 -15.72 12.76
C VAL A 56 10.66 -16.81 13.83
N PRO A 57 11.42 -16.68 14.93
CA PRO A 57 11.59 -17.75 15.92
C PRO A 57 10.36 -17.88 16.85
N LEU A 58 9.22 -18.36 16.30
CA LEU A 58 7.94 -18.50 17.02
C LEU A 58 7.95 -19.55 18.15
N ASN A 59 9.03 -20.29 18.30
CA ASN A 59 9.30 -21.17 19.44
C ASN A 59 9.75 -20.40 20.69
N TYR A 60 10.15 -19.13 20.56
CA TYR A 60 10.45 -18.27 21.71
C TYR A 60 9.15 -17.65 22.24
N PHE A 61 8.94 -17.74 23.56
CA PHE A 61 7.69 -17.30 24.18
C PHE A 61 7.44 -15.81 23.99
N ASP A 62 8.46 -14.98 24.13
CA ASP A 62 8.40 -13.52 23.99
C ASP A 62 8.13 -13.08 22.54
N VAL A 63 8.70 -13.77 21.55
CA VAL A 63 8.42 -13.55 20.12
C VAL A 63 6.97 -13.90 19.79
N ARG A 64 6.51 -15.05 20.32
CA ARG A 64 5.15 -15.53 20.09
C ARG A 64 4.10 -14.62 20.73
N GLU A 65 4.32 -14.19 21.97
CA GLU A 65 3.43 -13.28 22.70
C GLU A 65 3.40 -11.89 22.07
N ALA A 66 4.54 -11.37 21.60
CA ALA A 66 4.60 -10.09 20.89
C ALA A 66 3.85 -10.13 19.56
N LEU A 67 3.94 -11.23 18.80
CA LEU A 67 3.15 -11.40 17.57
C LEU A 67 1.65 -11.53 17.88
N ASP A 68 1.27 -12.31 18.90
CA ASP A 68 -0.12 -12.45 19.34
C ASP A 68 -0.73 -11.09 19.69
N GLN A 69 -0.01 -10.28 20.45
CA GLN A 69 -0.45 -8.92 20.80
C GLN A 69 -0.72 -8.08 19.55
N GLU A 70 0.18 -8.07 18.58
CA GLU A 70 0.00 -7.26 17.36
C GLU A 70 -1.09 -7.84 16.44
N LEU A 71 -1.27 -9.16 16.40
CA LEU A 71 -2.40 -9.79 15.71
C LEU A 71 -3.73 -9.36 16.32
N LEU A 72 -3.88 -9.43 17.65
CA LEU A 72 -5.08 -8.99 18.35
C LEU A 72 -5.37 -7.51 18.09
N ILE A 73 -4.38 -6.64 18.22
CA ILE A 73 -4.54 -5.20 17.97
C ILE A 73 -5.01 -4.95 16.54
N ASN A 74 -4.33 -5.49 15.53
CA ASN A 74 -4.64 -5.22 14.14
C ASN A 74 -5.96 -5.89 13.70
N THR A 75 -6.29 -7.07 14.22
CA THR A 75 -7.56 -7.74 13.88
C THR A 75 -8.76 -7.03 14.51
N TYR A 76 -8.67 -6.66 15.78
CA TYR A 76 -9.82 -6.05 16.49
C TYR A 76 -9.90 -4.53 16.35
N TRP A 77 -8.91 -3.89 15.75
CA TRP A 77 -9.02 -2.55 15.18
C TRP A 77 -9.59 -2.63 13.74
N GLN A 78 -10.73 -3.26 13.62
CA GLN A 78 -11.35 -3.74 12.39
C GLN A 78 -11.46 -2.70 11.28
N SER A 79 -11.92 -1.49 11.60
CA SER A 79 -12.08 -0.42 10.63
C SER A 79 -10.75 -0.03 9.95
N GLN A 80 -9.67 -0.02 10.72
CA GLN A 80 -8.34 0.27 10.22
C GLN A 80 -7.87 -0.85 9.30
N THR A 81 -8.01 -2.10 9.73
CA THR A 81 -7.55 -3.26 8.97
C THR A 81 -8.34 -3.48 7.68
N VAL A 82 -9.66 -3.27 7.70
CA VAL A 82 -10.48 -3.25 6.47
C VAL A 82 -9.97 -2.17 5.50
N LEU A 83 -9.59 -0.98 6.00
CA LEU A 83 -9.02 0.06 5.15
C LEU A 83 -7.61 -0.30 4.64
N PHE A 84 -6.81 -1.04 5.40
CA PHE A 84 -5.54 -1.58 4.93
C PHE A 84 -5.74 -2.49 3.72
N ILE A 85 -6.62 -3.49 3.84
CA ILE A 85 -6.94 -4.44 2.77
C ILE A 85 -7.43 -3.69 1.52
N LYS A 86 -8.36 -2.74 1.68
CA LYS A 86 -8.90 -1.95 0.56
C LYS A 86 -7.85 -1.10 -0.14
N ARG A 87 -6.97 -0.42 0.62
CA ARG A 87 -5.91 0.43 0.05
C ARG A 87 -4.79 -0.39 -0.56
N ALA A 88 -4.40 -1.50 0.09
CA ALA A 88 -3.40 -2.41 -0.43
C ALA A 88 -3.73 -2.86 -1.84
N ASN A 89 -4.97 -3.21 -2.12
CA ASN A 89 -5.43 -3.58 -3.47
C ASN A 89 -5.12 -2.52 -4.54
N ARG A 90 -5.19 -1.23 -4.21
CA ARG A 90 -4.89 -0.13 -5.15
C ARG A 90 -3.41 0.15 -5.32
N TYR A 91 -2.64 0.07 -4.22
CA TYR A 91 -1.27 0.62 -4.20
C TYR A 91 -0.19 -0.45 -4.24
N PHE A 92 -0.45 -1.65 -3.74
CA PHE A 92 0.54 -2.72 -3.67
C PHE A 92 1.11 -3.10 -5.04
N PRO A 93 0.33 -3.28 -6.12
CA PRO A 93 0.90 -3.65 -7.42
C PRO A 93 1.99 -2.68 -7.88
N ARG A 94 1.79 -1.37 -7.67
CA ARG A 94 2.78 -0.34 -8.04
C ARG A 94 3.99 -0.34 -7.10
N ILE A 95 3.79 -0.58 -5.79
CA ILE A 95 4.86 -0.67 -4.80
C ILE A 95 5.72 -1.91 -5.04
N GLU A 96 5.09 -3.07 -5.21
CA GLU A 96 5.74 -4.37 -5.47
C GLU A 96 6.66 -4.30 -6.69
N LYS A 97 6.17 -3.72 -7.77
CA LYS A 97 6.95 -3.50 -8.98
C LYS A 97 8.25 -2.73 -8.69
N VAL A 98 8.17 -1.63 -7.94
CA VAL A 98 9.36 -0.81 -7.61
C VAL A 98 10.29 -1.55 -6.65
N LEU A 99 9.77 -2.27 -5.64
CA LEU A 99 10.57 -3.10 -4.74
C LEU A 99 11.34 -4.16 -5.53
N GLN A 100 10.66 -4.90 -6.42
CA GLN A 100 11.26 -5.92 -7.27
C GLN A 100 12.35 -5.35 -8.18
N GLU A 101 12.08 -4.23 -8.87
CA GLU A 101 13.05 -3.55 -9.74
C GLU A 101 14.32 -3.10 -8.98
N ASN A 102 14.22 -2.88 -7.67
CA ASN A 102 15.33 -2.47 -6.82
C ASN A 102 15.95 -3.63 -6.00
N GLY A 103 15.47 -4.87 -6.18
CA GLY A 103 15.99 -6.06 -5.49
C GLY A 103 15.69 -6.08 -3.99
N VAL A 104 14.59 -5.47 -3.56
CA VAL A 104 14.09 -5.49 -2.17
C VAL A 104 12.99 -6.53 -2.05
N PRO A 105 12.99 -7.39 -1.01
CA PRO A 105 11.95 -8.38 -0.81
C PRO A 105 10.55 -7.77 -0.75
N GLU A 106 9.59 -8.48 -1.34
CA GLU A 106 8.20 -8.01 -1.48
C GLU A 106 7.51 -7.76 -0.13
N ASP A 107 7.91 -8.46 0.93
CA ASP A 107 7.38 -8.29 2.28
C ASP A 107 7.49 -6.84 2.81
N PHE A 108 8.41 -6.05 2.26
CA PHE A 108 8.53 -4.64 2.62
C PHE A 108 7.34 -3.77 2.24
N LYS A 109 6.43 -4.24 1.37
CA LYS A 109 5.15 -3.57 1.11
C LYS A 109 4.29 -3.41 2.37
N TYR A 110 4.40 -4.32 3.33
CA TYR A 110 3.65 -4.25 4.59
C TYR A 110 4.16 -3.17 5.55
N LEU A 111 5.44 -2.74 5.41
CA LEU A 111 5.98 -1.60 6.17
C LEU A 111 5.18 -0.33 5.91
N VAL A 112 4.77 -0.09 4.67
CA VAL A 112 4.04 1.12 4.28
C VAL A 112 2.73 1.27 5.04
N LEU A 113 2.07 0.14 5.33
CA LEU A 113 0.86 0.12 6.16
C LEU A 113 1.19 0.43 7.62
N ALA A 114 2.28 -0.13 8.16
CA ALA A 114 2.73 0.16 9.52
C ALA A 114 3.16 1.63 9.71
N GLU A 115 3.70 2.27 8.66
CA GLU A 115 4.18 3.65 8.68
C GLU A 115 3.07 4.69 8.53
N SER A 116 2.14 4.47 7.61
CA SER A 116 1.21 5.53 7.20
C SER A 116 -0.20 5.07 6.87
N ASP A 117 -0.54 3.81 7.02
CA ASP A 117 -1.81 3.26 6.52
C ASP A 117 -2.01 3.44 4.99
N LEU A 118 -0.93 3.56 4.21
CA LEU A 118 -0.98 3.98 2.80
C LEU A 118 -1.64 5.37 2.62
N LYS A 119 -1.43 6.29 3.56
CA LYS A 119 -1.89 7.67 3.48
C LYS A 119 -0.72 8.63 3.33
N ASN A 120 -0.92 9.70 2.58
CA ASN A 120 0.03 10.81 2.51
C ASN A 120 -0.06 11.67 3.78
N SER A 121 0.48 11.17 4.89
CA SER A 121 0.47 11.81 6.21
C SER A 121 1.77 12.54 6.53
N ILE A 122 1.72 13.38 7.54
CA ILE A 122 2.89 14.04 8.12
C ILE A 122 2.94 13.67 9.60
N SER A 123 4.07 13.11 10.05
CA SER A 123 4.28 12.76 11.45
C SER A 123 4.68 13.99 12.28
N PRO A 124 4.58 13.92 13.62
CA PRO A 124 5.08 14.97 14.50
C PRO A 124 6.59 15.26 14.33
N ALA A 125 7.37 14.27 13.91
CA ALA A 125 8.80 14.42 13.62
C ALA A 125 9.09 15.00 12.22
N GLY A 126 8.05 15.29 11.41
CA GLY A 126 8.18 15.81 10.06
C GLY A 126 8.50 14.76 9.00
N ALA A 127 8.32 13.49 9.29
CA ALA A 127 8.32 12.44 8.29
C ALA A 127 7.05 12.53 7.41
N VAL A 128 7.17 12.27 6.11
CA VAL A 128 6.15 12.59 5.11
C VAL A 128 5.91 11.46 4.14
N GLY A 129 4.67 11.38 3.66
CA GLY A 129 4.24 10.48 2.60
C GLY A 129 3.94 9.06 3.09
N ILE A 130 3.72 8.14 2.16
CA ILE A 130 3.37 6.76 2.51
C ILE A 130 4.53 6.01 3.18
N TRP A 131 5.78 6.35 2.84
CA TRP A 131 7.00 5.77 3.38
C TRP A 131 7.54 6.53 4.61
N GLN A 132 6.89 7.60 5.05
CA GLN A 132 7.30 8.41 6.21
C GLN A 132 8.77 8.82 6.18
N LEU A 133 9.25 9.30 5.03
CA LEU A 133 10.63 9.75 4.88
C LEU A 133 10.86 11.12 5.52
N LEU A 134 11.91 11.25 6.31
CA LEU A 134 12.41 12.55 6.78
C LEU A 134 13.04 13.32 5.62
N LYS A 135 13.03 14.67 5.68
CA LYS A 135 13.57 15.52 4.61
C LYS A 135 15.05 15.25 4.33
N GLY A 136 15.87 15.03 5.37
CA GLY A 136 17.29 14.68 5.22
C GLY A 136 17.46 13.37 4.47
N THR A 137 16.82 12.31 4.95
CA THR A 137 16.85 10.98 4.31
C THR A 137 16.36 11.04 2.86
N ALA A 138 15.29 11.78 2.58
CA ALA A 138 14.78 11.97 1.22
C ALA A 138 15.83 12.60 0.30
N GLY A 139 16.55 13.61 0.79
CA GLY A 139 17.66 14.26 0.05
C GLY A 139 18.85 13.34 -0.17
N ASP A 140 19.21 12.52 0.83
CA ASP A 140 20.30 11.54 0.72
C ASP A 140 20.06 10.51 -0.40
N TYR A 141 18.77 10.19 -0.68
CA TYR A 141 18.33 9.29 -1.73
C TYR A 141 17.73 10.01 -2.96
N GLY A 142 18.12 11.27 -3.18
CA GLY A 142 17.88 12.02 -4.42
C GLY A 142 16.48 12.53 -4.66
N LEU A 143 15.61 12.53 -3.65
CA LEU A 143 14.27 13.11 -3.76
C LEU A 143 14.31 14.64 -3.70
N GLU A 144 13.58 15.28 -4.59
CA GLU A 144 13.36 16.72 -4.55
C GLU A 144 12.37 17.10 -3.46
N VAL A 145 12.78 18.00 -2.56
CA VAL A 145 11.94 18.49 -1.47
C VAL A 145 12.07 19.99 -1.31
N ASN A 146 11.13 20.72 -1.91
CA ASN A 146 11.03 22.19 -1.82
C ASN A 146 9.59 22.64 -1.57
N LYS A 147 9.27 23.92 -1.79
CA LYS A 147 7.91 24.44 -1.56
C LYS A 147 6.91 24.02 -2.62
N GLU A 148 7.34 23.86 -3.87
CA GLU A 148 6.49 23.54 -5.01
C GLU A 148 6.42 22.02 -5.27
N VAL A 149 7.53 21.31 -4.98
CA VAL A 149 7.70 19.87 -5.22
C VAL A 149 8.18 19.18 -3.94
N ASP A 150 7.49 18.11 -3.56
CA ASP A 150 7.92 17.21 -2.47
C ASP A 150 7.72 15.75 -2.91
N GLU A 151 8.78 15.16 -3.46
CA GLU A 151 8.74 13.81 -4.02
C GLU A 151 8.59 12.69 -2.97
N ARG A 152 8.59 13.01 -1.66
CA ARG A 152 8.20 12.07 -0.61
C ARG A 152 6.73 11.65 -0.72
N TYR A 153 5.91 12.47 -1.37
CA TYR A 153 4.51 12.15 -1.70
C TYR A 153 4.33 11.40 -3.03
N HIS A 154 5.40 11.24 -3.81
CA HIS A 154 5.35 10.52 -5.09
C HIS A 154 5.53 9.03 -4.85
N LEU A 155 4.54 8.22 -5.22
CA LEU A 155 4.48 6.80 -4.89
C LEU A 155 5.76 6.06 -5.30
N GLU A 156 6.11 6.07 -6.58
CA GLU A 156 7.25 5.30 -7.10
C GLU A 156 8.59 5.87 -6.64
N LYS A 157 8.75 7.18 -6.64
CA LYS A 157 10.03 7.81 -6.25
C LYS A 157 10.33 7.59 -4.78
N SER A 158 9.31 7.75 -3.91
CA SER A 158 9.48 7.49 -2.49
C SER A 158 9.71 6.00 -2.19
N THR A 159 9.07 5.10 -2.95
CA THR A 159 9.31 3.65 -2.85
C THR A 159 10.74 3.30 -3.27
N LYS A 160 11.25 3.91 -4.34
CA LYS A 160 12.64 3.72 -4.76
C LYS A 160 13.62 4.21 -3.68
N ALA A 161 13.42 5.41 -3.15
CA ALA A 161 14.28 5.96 -2.09
C ALA A 161 14.26 5.10 -0.81
N ALA A 162 13.07 4.59 -0.43
CA ALA A 162 12.94 3.64 0.67
C ALA A 162 13.66 2.32 0.37
N SER A 163 13.59 1.82 -0.86
CA SER A 163 14.29 0.61 -1.30
C SER A 163 15.82 0.77 -1.18
N GLU A 164 16.36 1.89 -1.59
CA GLU A 164 17.80 2.18 -1.48
C GLU A 164 18.23 2.27 0.00
N PHE A 165 17.44 2.93 0.85
CA PHE A 165 17.68 2.95 2.30
C PHE A 165 17.70 1.54 2.91
N LEU A 166 16.73 0.70 2.54
CA LEU A 166 16.61 -0.66 3.05
C LEU A 166 17.77 -1.55 2.61
N LYS A 167 18.27 -1.38 1.38
CA LYS A 167 19.47 -2.09 0.89
C LYS A 167 20.70 -1.67 1.67
N ASP A 168 20.93 -0.37 1.82
CA ASP A 168 22.05 0.15 2.63
C ASP A 168 22.00 -0.37 4.07
N ALA A 169 20.78 -0.47 4.64
CA ALA A 169 20.61 -1.01 5.98
C ALA A 169 20.86 -2.53 6.02
N ASN A 170 20.40 -3.27 5.01
CA ASN A 170 20.69 -4.70 4.89
C ASN A 170 22.20 -4.98 4.72
N ASP A 171 22.89 -4.19 3.91
CA ASP A 171 24.34 -4.30 3.75
C ASP A 171 25.07 -4.02 5.08
N LEU A 172 24.59 -3.07 5.88
CA LEU A 172 25.19 -2.73 7.17
C LEU A 172 24.95 -3.79 8.24
N PHE A 173 23.76 -4.39 8.30
CA PHE A 173 23.36 -5.29 9.38
C PHE A 173 23.39 -6.76 8.99
N GLY A 174 23.36 -7.10 7.71
CA GLY A 174 23.37 -8.46 7.18
C GLY A 174 22.04 -9.20 7.34
N SER A 175 20.93 -8.47 7.57
CA SER A 175 19.59 -9.03 7.79
C SER A 175 18.51 -8.04 7.36
N TRP A 176 17.50 -8.54 6.65
CA TRP A 176 16.33 -7.76 6.24
C TRP A 176 15.45 -7.37 7.44
N THR A 177 15.34 -8.24 8.45
CA THR A 177 14.64 -7.93 9.71
C THR A 177 15.32 -6.76 10.44
N MET A 178 16.65 -6.76 10.49
CA MET A 178 17.41 -5.64 11.04
C MET A 178 17.30 -4.37 10.16
N ALA A 179 17.23 -4.51 8.84
CA ALA A 179 17.00 -3.38 7.94
C ALA A 179 15.64 -2.73 8.19
N ALA A 180 14.59 -3.52 8.41
CA ALA A 180 13.27 -3.01 8.81
C ALA A 180 13.31 -2.31 10.18
N ALA A 181 14.01 -2.86 11.17
CA ALA A 181 14.21 -2.20 12.46
C ALA A 181 14.99 -0.88 12.32
N ALA A 182 16.00 -0.84 11.45
CA ALA A 182 16.76 0.37 11.13
C ALA A 182 15.91 1.43 10.42
N TYR A 183 14.91 1.00 9.65
CA TYR A 183 13.96 1.93 9.02
C TYR A 183 13.18 2.71 10.08
N ASN A 184 12.71 2.02 11.13
CA ASN A 184 11.92 2.64 12.20
C ASN A 184 12.78 3.52 13.14
N MET A 185 13.93 3.03 13.66
CA MET A 185 14.68 3.78 14.67
C MET A 185 15.92 4.53 14.13
N GLY A 186 16.19 4.41 12.86
CA GLY A 186 17.38 4.93 12.20
C GLY A 186 18.61 4.01 12.34
N ARG A 187 19.42 3.94 11.27
CA ARG A 187 20.64 3.09 11.23
C ARG A 187 21.59 3.32 12.40
N THR A 188 21.86 4.60 12.70
CA THR A 188 22.76 4.98 13.82
C THR A 188 22.20 4.55 15.17
N GLY A 189 20.89 4.69 15.37
CA GLY A 189 20.21 4.28 16.60
C GLY A 189 20.32 2.78 16.82
N LEU A 190 20.01 2.00 15.80
CA LEU A 190 20.10 0.53 15.86
C LEU A 190 21.54 0.05 16.03
N LEU A 191 22.50 0.61 15.31
CA LEU A 191 23.92 0.24 15.45
C LEU A 191 24.44 0.47 16.86
N ARG A 192 23.99 1.54 17.52
CA ARG A 192 24.32 1.78 18.93
C ARG A 192 23.77 0.68 19.85
N GLN A 193 22.56 0.17 19.60
CA GLN A 193 21.99 -0.92 20.37
C GLN A 193 22.72 -2.25 20.11
N VAL A 194 23.03 -2.54 18.85
CA VAL A 194 23.87 -3.70 18.45
C VAL A 194 25.19 -3.71 19.20
N ASN A 195 25.92 -2.60 19.17
CA ASN A 195 27.22 -2.49 19.83
C ASN A 195 27.13 -2.55 21.37
N ARG A 196 26.11 -1.90 21.96
CA ARG A 196 25.90 -1.91 23.42
C ARG A 196 25.60 -3.29 23.96
N GLN A 197 24.82 -4.09 23.19
CA GLN A 197 24.36 -5.40 23.64
C GLN A 197 25.20 -6.54 23.09
N ASN A 198 26.14 -6.24 22.18
CA ASN A 198 26.93 -7.24 21.44
C ASN A 198 26.04 -8.32 20.80
N GLU A 199 24.93 -7.89 20.23
CA GLU A 199 23.90 -8.75 19.62
C GLU A 199 23.49 -8.20 18.25
N ARG A 200 23.31 -9.09 17.24
CA ARG A 200 22.94 -8.74 15.87
C ARG A 200 21.59 -9.31 15.43
N ASN A 201 20.95 -10.11 16.28
CA ASN A 201 19.65 -10.65 15.99
C ASN A 201 18.58 -9.74 16.59
N TYR A 202 17.65 -9.25 15.76
CA TYR A 202 16.55 -8.39 16.19
C TYR A 202 15.78 -8.99 17.37
N TYR A 203 15.48 -10.28 17.32
CA TYR A 203 14.66 -10.97 18.32
C TYR A 203 15.33 -11.10 19.69
N ASN A 204 16.64 -10.86 19.79
CA ASN A 204 17.41 -10.87 21.02
C ASN A 204 17.74 -9.46 21.53
N LEU A 205 17.45 -8.41 20.77
CA LEU A 205 17.77 -7.03 21.14
C LEU A 205 16.72 -6.41 22.05
N LEU A 206 17.17 -5.82 23.14
CA LEU A 206 16.35 -4.93 23.95
C LEU A 206 16.28 -3.54 23.26
N LEU A 207 15.16 -3.27 22.65
CA LEU A 207 14.88 -2.02 21.93
C LEU A 207 13.84 -1.16 22.68
N ASN A 208 13.66 0.10 22.27
CA ASN A 208 12.54 0.89 22.74
C ASN A 208 11.21 0.25 22.34
N THR A 209 10.13 0.58 23.06
CA THR A 209 8.81 -0.04 22.88
C THR A 209 8.30 0.03 21.43
N GLU A 210 8.54 1.15 20.74
CA GLU A 210 8.09 1.31 19.35
C GLU A 210 8.80 0.34 18.42
N THR A 211 10.14 0.35 18.42
CA THR A 211 10.94 -0.51 17.55
C THR A 211 10.83 -1.98 17.93
N ALA A 212 10.71 -2.30 19.23
CA ALA A 212 10.51 -3.67 19.69
C ALA A 212 9.19 -4.28 19.19
N ARG A 213 8.15 -3.48 18.96
CA ARG A 213 6.85 -3.90 18.42
C ARG A 213 6.78 -3.84 16.90
N TYR A 214 7.69 -3.11 16.26
CA TYR A 214 7.56 -2.72 14.86
C TYR A 214 7.49 -3.91 13.91
N ILE A 215 8.43 -4.85 14.01
CA ILE A 215 8.46 -6.04 13.15
C ILE A 215 7.22 -6.91 13.37
N TYR A 216 6.79 -7.10 14.62
CA TYR A 216 5.59 -7.88 14.92
C TYR A 216 4.32 -7.26 14.36
N ARG A 217 4.23 -5.91 14.34
CA ARG A 217 3.16 -5.19 13.66
C ARG A 217 3.17 -5.45 12.16
N VAL A 218 4.33 -5.36 11.51
CA VAL A 218 4.48 -5.67 10.09
C VAL A 218 4.09 -7.12 9.79
N LEU A 219 4.53 -8.07 10.62
CA LEU A 219 4.18 -9.49 10.51
C LEU A 219 2.69 -9.74 10.71
N ALA A 220 2.06 -9.08 11.67
CA ALA A 220 0.62 -9.18 11.89
C ALA A 220 -0.18 -8.66 10.69
N ILE A 221 0.21 -7.51 10.14
CA ILE A 221 -0.38 -6.94 8.93
C ILE A 221 -0.19 -7.91 7.75
N LYS A 222 1.01 -8.46 7.56
CA LYS A 222 1.30 -9.47 6.54
C LYS A 222 0.35 -10.65 6.65
N LEU A 223 0.30 -11.30 7.82
CA LEU A 223 -0.53 -12.48 8.04
C LEU A 223 -2.02 -12.23 7.75
N ILE A 224 -2.53 -11.07 8.16
CA ILE A 224 -3.93 -10.71 7.95
C ILE A 224 -4.20 -10.43 6.45
N LEU A 225 -3.32 -9.70 5.77
CA LEU A 225 -3.54 -9.34 4.37
C LEU A 225 -3.33 -10.53 3.42
N GLU A 226 -2.44 -11.46 3.75
CA GLU A 226 -2.26 -12.70 2.96
C GLU A 226 -3.43 -13.66 3.10
N ASN A 227 -4.11 -13.67 4.25
CA ASN A 227 -5.22 -14.57 4.52
C ASN A 227 -6.35 -13.86 5.31
N PRO A 228 -7.03 -12.88 4.72
CA PRO A 228 -7.99 -12.03 5.45
C PRO A 228 -9.10 -12.84 6.10
N GLU A 229 -9.67 -13.81 5.40
CA GLU A 229 -10.77 -14.64 5.90
C GLU A 229 -10.38 -15.47 7.14
N LYS A 230 -9.12 -15.91 7.22
CA LYS A 230 -8.58 -16.64 8.39
C LYS A 230 -8.63 -15.78 9.67
N TYR A 231 -8.55 -14.46 9.50
CA TYR A 231 -8.58 -13.47 10.58
C TYR A 231 -9.93 -12.74 10.67
N GLY A 232 -10.98 -13.25 10.00
CA GLY A 232 -12.34 -12.77 10.11
C GLY A 232 -12.69 -11.58 9.21
N PHE A 233 -11.87 -11.28 8.20
CA PHE A 233 -12.13 -10.20 7.24
C PHE A 233 -12.67 -10.74 5.93
N TYR A 234 -13.94 -10.49 5.67
CA TYR A 234 -14.65 -10.93 4.46
C TYR A 234 -14.97 -9.71 3.61
N LEU A 235 -14.37 -9.62 2.43
CA LEU A 235 -14.61 -8.55 1.47
C LEU A 235 -15.01 -9.15 0.13
N ARG A 236 -16.03 -8.57 -0.49
CA ARG A 236 -16.42 -8.90 -1.87
C ARG A 236 -15.54 -8.11 -2.83
N GLU A 237 -15.36 -8.56 -4.04
CA GLU A 237 -14.55 -7.87 -5.05
C GLU A 237 -14.91 -6.38 -5.17
N LYS A 238 -16.19 -6.05 -5.16
CA LYS A 238 -16.68 -4.66 -5.19
C LYS A 238 -16.39 -3.82 -3.95
N ASP A 239 -15.90 -4.43 -2.85
CA ASP A 239 -15.57 -3.72 -1.61
C ASP A 239 -14.13 -3.19 -1.62
N TYR A 240 -13.26 -3.67 -2.53
CA TYR A 240 -11.89 -3.21 -2.67
C TYR A 240 -11.79 -1.81 -3.31
N TYR A 241 -10.70 -1.11 -3.03
CA TYR A 241 -10.34 0.10 -3.77
C TYR A 241 -9.48 -0.31 -4.95
N HIS A 242 -10.09 -0.32 -6.13
CA HIS A 242 -9.40 -0.70 -7.37
C HIS A 242 -8.44 0.38 -7.84
N GLU A 243 -7.46 -0.02 -8.64
CA GLU A 243 -6.59 0.91 -9.35
C GLU A 243 -7.43 1.78 -10.29
N ILE A 244 -7.06 3.04 -10.40
CA ILE A 244 -7.72 4.00 -11.28
C ILE A 244 -6.80 4.19 -12.48
N PRO A 245 -7.24 3.88 -13.70
CA PRO A 245 -6.42 4.04 -14.90
C PRO A 245 -5.95 5.48 -15.07
N THR A 246 -4.66 5.64 -15.35
CA THR A 246 -4.02 6.95 -15.59
C THR A 246 -3.11 6.90 -16.81
N PHE A 247 -2.87 8.05 -17.40
CA PHE A 247 -1.77 8.25 -18.34
C PHE A 247 -0.86 9.37 -17.85
N THR A 248 0.36 9.41 -18.37
CA THR A 248 1.38 10.36 -17.92
C THR A 248 1.56 11.47 -18.95
N VAL A 249 1.56 12.72 -18.47
CA VAL A 249 1.92 13.91 -19.24
C VAL A 249 3.30 14.38 -18.81
N LYS A 250 4.22 14.53 -19.78
CA LYS A 250 5.54 15.09 -19.54
C LYS A 250 5.49 16.60 -19.57
N VAL A 251 5.99 17.23 -18.52
CA VAL A 251 6.06 18.69 -18.38
C VAL A 251 7.51 19.08 -18.12
N ASP A 252 8.11 19.82 -19.04
CA ASP A 252 9.49 20.31 -18.98
C ASP A 252 9.58 21.85 -18.85
N SER A 253 8.44 22.52 -18.77
CA SER A 253 8.32 23.97 -18.64
C SER A 253 7.63 24.37 -17.35
N SER A 254 7.62 25.66 -17.05
CA SER A 254 6.86 26.20 -15.91
C SER A 254 5.36 26.12 -16.18
N VAL A 255 4.60 25.73 -15.15
CA VAL A 255 3.13 25.74 -15.16
C VAL A 255 2.66 26.90 -14.27
N ARG A 256 2.02 27.92 -14.87
CA ARG A 256 1.61 29.11 -14.14
C ARG A 256 0.44 28.87 -13.21
N ASP A 257 -0.46 27.98 -13.57
CA ASP A 257 -1.67 27.66 -12.82
C ASP A 257 -2.09 26.20 -13.08
N PHE A 258 -2.03 25.38 -12.05
CA PHE A 258 -2.47 23.99 -12.11
C PHE A 258 -3.98 23.81 -12.22
N ALA A 259 -4.80 24.83 -11.92
CA ALA A 259 -6.24 24.76 -12.17
C ALA A 259 -6.54 24.87 -13.66
N ALA A 260 -5.87 25.80 -14.36
CA ALA A 260 -5.93 25.91 -15.81
C ALA A 260 -5.39 24.65 -16.49
N PHE A 261 -4.21 24.17 -16.10
CA PHE A 261 -3.62 22.92 -16.59
C PHE A 261 -4.57 21.73 -16.44
N ALA A 262 -5.20 21.55 -15.27
CA ALA A 262 -6.15 20.46 -15.05
C ALA A 262 -7.35 20.53 -15.99
N SER A 263 -7.83 21.75 -16.29
CA SER A 263 -8.97 21.97 -17.19
C SER A 263 -8.68 21.55 -18.62
N GLU A 264 -7.43 21.62 -19.10
CA GLU A 264 -7.01 21.15 -20.43
C GLU A 264 -7.25 19.63 -20.59
N TYR A 265 -7.16 18.88 -19.49
CA TYR A 265 -7.40 17.42 -19.44
C TYR A 265 -8.82 17.07 -18.96
N GLN A 266 -9.74 18.02 -18.91
CA GLN A 266 -11.13 17.83 -18.46
C GLN A 266 -11.27 17.30 -17.03
N ILE A 267 -10.29 17.59 -16.18
CA ILE A 267 -10.32 17.31 -14.74
C ILE A 267 -10.29 18.62 -13.94
N ASN A 268 -10.58 18.55 -12.65
CA ASN A 268 -10.43 19.71 -11.77
C ASN A 268 -9.14 19.65 -10.95
N TYR A 269 -8.76 20.79 -10.36
CA TYR A 269 -7.58 20.96 -9.54
C TYR A 269 -7.47 19.92 -8.40
N LYS A 270 -8.59 19.59 -7.71
CA LYS A 270 -8.61 18.57 -6.65
C LYS A 270 -8.16 17.20 -7.16
N ILE A 271 -8.62 16.81 -8.32
CA ILE A 271 -8.29 15.52 -8.93
C ILE A 271 -6.84 15.50 -9.43
N LEU A 272 -6.37 16.57 -10.05
CA LEU A 272 -4.95 16.71 -10.40
C LEU A 272 -4.07 16.48 -9.16
N LYS A 273 -4.38 17.16 -8.04
CA LYS A 273 -3.62 17.02 -6.79
C LYS A 273 -3.78 15.66 -6.11
N TYR A 274 -4.89 14.99 -6.31
CA TYR A 274 -5.11 13.64 -5.79
C TYR A 274 -4.14 12.63 -6.42
N PHE A 275 -3.95 12.69 -7.74
CA PHE A 275 -3.01 11.82 -8.45
C PHE A 275 -1.56 12.31 -8.37
N ASN A 276 -1.35 13.60 -8.14
CA ASN A 276 -0.02 14.21 -8.02
C ASN A 276 0.15 14.95 -6.69
N PRO A 277 0.08 14.25 -5.55
CA PRO A 277 0.20 14.89 -4.23
C PRO A 277 1.58 15.50 -3.96
N TRP A 278 2.58 15.13 -4.76
CA TRP A 278 3.93 15.66 -4.73
C TRP A 278 4.04 17.09 -5.29
N LEU A 279 3.08 17.56 -6.09
CA LEU A 279 2.94 18.96 -6.50
C LEU A 279 2.32 19.74 -5.34
N ARG A 280 3.10 20.53 -4.61
CA ARG A 280 2.68 21.14 -3.33
C ARG A 280 2.06 22.53 -3.48
N ASP A 281 2.41 23.28 -4.54
CA ASP A 281 1.86 24.61 -4.80
C ASP A 281 0.84 24.58 -5.93
N SER A 282 0.16 25.72 -6.18
CA SER A 282 -0.81 25.90 -7.28
C SER A 282 -0.13 26.13 -8.64
N PHE A 283 1.18 26.24 -8.67
CA PHE A 283 2.02 26.47 -9.86
C PHE A 283 3.29 25.64 -9.77
N LEU A 284 4.07 25.62 -10.84
CA LEU A 284 5.40 25.03 -10.92
C LEU A 284 6.36 25.98 -11.62
N THR A 285 7.41 26.37 -10.92
CA THR A 285 8.53 27.12 -11.50
C THR A 285 9.59 26.14 -11.98
N ASN A 286 9.82 26.08 -13.31
CA ASN A 286 10.78 25.15 -13.88
C ASN A 286 11.73 25.82 -14.88
N PRO A 287 12.60 26.73 -14.44
CA PRO A 287 13.49 27.47 -15.32
C PRO A 287 14.61 26.62 -15.95
N LYS A 288 14.85 25.42 -15.40
CA LYS A 288 15.91 24.52 -15.86
C LYS A 288 15.40 23.46 -16.85
N GLY A 289 14.12 23.43 -17.14
CA GLY A 289 13.53 22.43 -18.04
C GLY A 289 13.63 21.00 -17.52
N LYS A 290 13.55 20.78 -16.18
CA LYS A 290 13.46 19.43 -15.62
C LYS A 290 12.17 18.77 -16.09
N GLU A 291 12.24 17.52 -16.57
CA GLU A 291 11.06 16.77 -16.94
C GLU A 291 10.34 16.25 -15.69
N TYR A 292 9.07 16.58 -15.55
CA TYR A 292 8.16 16.04 -14.54
C TYR A 292 7.08 15.21 -15.23
N ALA A 293 6.81 14.02 -14.67
CA ALA A 293 5.75 13.13 -15.12
C ALA A 293 4.49 13.40 -14.27
N ILE A 294 3.48 14.01 -14.87
CA ILE A 294 2.20 14.31 -14.20
C ILE A 294 1.18 13.25 -14.57
N GLU A 295 0.62 12.55 -13.57
CA GLU A 295 -0.43 11.55 -13.75
C GLU A 295 -1.79 12.21 -13.95
N ILE A 296 -2.49 11.82 -15.01
CA ILE A 296 -3.84 12.25 -15.34
C ILE A 296 -4.74 11.01 -15.41
N PRO A 297 -5.87 10.96 -14.68
CA PRO A 297 -6.79 9.84 -14.77
C PRO A 297 -7.51 9.83 -16.13
N GLU A 298 -7.82 8.62 -16.62
CA GLU A 298 -8.58 8.45 -17.84
C GLU A 298 -10.03 8.94 -17.72
N GLN A 299 -10.70 9.15 -18.85
CA GLN A 299 -12.09 9.62 -18.88
C GLN A 299 -13.02 8.62 -18.17
N GLY A 300 -14.01 9.15 -17.46
CA GLY A 300 -14.96 8.32 -16.71
C GLY A 300 -14.48 7.85 -15.34
N TYR A 301 -13.21 8.06 -14.97
CA TYR A 301 -12.57 7.59 -13.73
C TYR A 301 -13.34 7.91 -12.43
N ARG A 302 -14.22 8.92 -12.43
CA ARG A 302 -15.06 9.24 -11.27
C ARG A 302 -16.32 8.37 -11.16
N ASN A 303 -16.64 7.62 -12.22
CA ASN A 303 -17.72 6.65 -12.19
C ASN A 303 -17.21 5.34 -11.57
N TYR A 304 -17.67 5.04 -10.36
CA TYR A 304 -17.22 3.87 -9.63
C TYR A 304 -17.49 2.55 -10.37
N SER A 305 -18.62 2.45 -11.09
CA SER A 305 -18.96 1.27 -11.87
C SER A 305 -17.96 0.99 -12.99
N LEU A 306 -17.48 2.05 -13.67
CA LEU A 306 -16.48 1.90 -14.73
C LEU A 306 -15.13 1.43 -14.19
N ILE A 307 -14.71 1.95 -13.02
CA ILE A 307 -13.47 1.51 -12.37
C ILE A 307 -13.57 0.02 -11.99
N TYR A 308 -14.69 -0.40 -11.44
CA TYR A 308 -14.94 -1.78 -11.05
C TYR A 308 -14.93 -2.71 -12.28
N ASP A 309 -15.66 -2.35 -13.34
CA ASP A 309 -15.76 -3.16 -14.55
C ASP A 309 -14.40 -3.27 -15.28
N TYR A 310 -13.60 -2.22 -15.30
CA TYR A 310 -12.24 -2.22 -15.85
C TYR A 310 -11.35 -3.25 -15.14
N ASN A 311 -11.26 -3.20 -13.81
CA ASN A 311 -10.38 -4.07 -13.04
C ASN A 311 -10.83 -5.54 -13.05
N VAL A 312 -12.14 -5.82 -13.07
CA VAL A 312 -12.66 -7.18 -13.18
C VAL A 312 -12.40 -7.79 -14.56
N ALA A 313 -12.47 -7.00 -15.62
CA ALA A 313 -12.15 -7.45 -16.97
C ALA A 313 -10.66 -7.79 -17.12
N ASP A 314 -9.76 -6.99 -16.53
CA ASP A 314 -8.31 -7.20 -16.58
C ASP A 314 -7.89 -8.46 -15.77
N SER A 315 -8.42 -8.63 -14.57
CA SER A 315 -8.15 -9.83 -13.76
C SER A 315 -8.61 -11.14 -14.43
N SER A 316 -9.65 -11.10 -15.25
CA SER A 316 -10.13 -12.26 -16.02
C SER A 316 -9.22 -12.62 -17.20
N GLN A 317 -8.40 -11.70 -17.69
CA GLN A 317 -7.41 -11.94 -18.76
C GLN A 317 -6.09 -12.51 -18.21
N MET A 318 -5.70 -12.15 -16.98
CA MET A 318 -4.49 -12.67 -16.33
C MET A 318 -4.66 -14.11 -15.80
N ALA A 319 -5.89 -14.59 -15.65
CA ALA A 319 -6.21 -15.95 -15.17
C ALA A 319 -6.30 -16.99 -16.28
N LYS A 320 -5.97 -16.65 -17.52
CA LYS A 320 -5.89 -17.56 -18.68
C LYS A 320 -4.43 -17.71 -19.11
#